data_3dbd3b4ecb25278c07e015525a61f8f4
#
_entry.id   3dbd3b4ecb25278c07e015525a61f8f4
#
_cell.length_a   1.000
_cell.length_b   1.000
_cell.length_c   1.000
_cell.angle_alpha   90.00
_cell.angle_beta   90.00
_cell.angle_gamma   90.00
#
_symmetry.space_group_name_H-M   'P 1'
#
loop_
_entity.id
_entity.type
_entity.pdbx_description
1 polymer ?
#
loop_
_entity_poly.entity_id
_entity_poly.type
_entity_poly.pdbx_seq_one_letter_code
_entity_poly.pdbx_strand_id
1 'polypeptide(L)'
;TPKTEKSNKVILYLHGGAYVGEIEQEDWLFFNEIIKDTNATIIVPDYPLAPQYNYEDAFNMVLPLYEKILEKVKQENLILMGDSAGAGMSLSLVQKIAEDKLVQPSKTILISPWLDVTMSNKEIDEVQKRDTKLNKNILKIVGIVYAKTEENTTNYLVSPIYGKLEDLKNIVVYTGTNDNLNPVVQILEQELDGNKINEYEGAIHNWILEKYVDEKYNNELSQKAYENLIYELNN
;
A
#
# COMPACT_ATOMS: atom_id res chain seq x y z
N THR A 1 16.05 -2.70 -10.70
CA THR A 1 16.03 -3.52 -11.94
C THR A 1 17.07 -4.62 -11.81
N PRO A 2 16.74 -5.87 -12.17
CA PRO A 2 17.67 -7.00 -12.11
C PRO A 2 18.87 -6.77 -13.03
N LYS A 3 20.05 -7.32 -12.63
CA LYS A 3 21.31 -7.19 -13.38
C LYS A 3 21.46 -8.24 -14.48
N THR A 4 20.73 -9.34 -14.37
CA THR A 4 20.83 -10.50 -15.26
C THR A 4 19.52 -10.70 -16.03
N GLU A 5 18.94 -11.88 -16.01
CA GLU A 5 17.67 -12.16 -16.68
C GLU A 5 16.52 -11.34 -16.05
N LYS A 6 15.81 -10.58 -16.90
CA LYS A 6 14.63 -9.80 -16.47
C LYS A 6 13.38 -10.61 -16.77
N SER A 7 12.47 -10.66 -15.80
CA SER A 7 11.09 -11.01 -16.11
C SER A 7 10.40 -9.84 -16.84
N ASN A 8 9.29 -10.12 -17.50
CA ASN A 8 8.47 -9.05 -18.10
C ASN A 8 7.68 -8.28 -17.05
N LYS A 9 7.67 -8.72 -15.78
CA LYS A 9 6.90 -8.12 -14.70
C LYS A 9 7.49 -6.76 -14.28
N VAL A 10 6.60 -5.79 -14.15
CA VAL A 10 6.90 -4.45 -13.66
C VAL A 10 6.00 -4.18 -12.46
N ILE A 11 6.60 -3.76 -11.37
CA ILE A 11 5.91 -3.37 -10.14
C ILE A 11 6.00 -1.85 -10.03
N LEU A 12 4.85 -1.16 -10.08
CA LEU A 12 4.77 0.23 -9.64
C LEU A 12 4.53 0.20 -8.14
N TYR A 13 5.52 0.65 -7.37
CA TYR A 13 5.49 0.63 -5.92
C TYR A 13 5.31 2.04 -5.36
N LEU A 14 4.27 2.24 -4.56
CA LEU A 14 4.03 3.48 -3.82
C LEU A 14 4.45 3.25 -2.37
N HIS A 15 5.48 3.99 -1.92
CA HIS A 15 6.08 3.78 -0.60
C HIS A 15 5.22 4.32 0.54
N GLY A 16 5.45 3.81 1.76
CA GLY A 16 4.83 4.27 3.00
C GLY A 16 5.34 5.63 3.47
N GLY A 17 5.33 5.82 4.81
CA GLY A 17 5.80 7.07 5.43
C GLY A 17 4.72 8.09 5.71
N ALA A 18 3.44 7.65 5.83
CA ALA A 18 2.31 8.49 6.21
C ALA A 18 2.14 9.76 5.35
N TYR A 19 2.53 9.71 4.08
CA TYR A 19 2.51 10.84 3.12
C TYR A 19 3.46 12.01 3.48
N VAL A 20 4.30 11.88 4.49
CA VAL A 20 5.26 12.90 4.96
C VAL A 20 6.70 12.39 5.01
N GLY A 21 6.90 11.08 5.08
CA GLY A 21 8.22 10.43 5.11
C GLY A 21 8.69 10.07 3.71
N GLU A 22 9.99 10.24 3.48
CA GLU A 22 10.68 9.83 2.26
C GLU A 22 10.95 8.32 2.27
N ILE A 23 11.44 7.78 1.15
CA ILE A 23 11.92 6.39 1.04
C ILE A 23 13.14 6.19 1.94
N GLU A 24 13.11 5.18 2.78
CA GLU A 24 14.18 4.87 3.72
C GLU A 24 15.05 3.69 3.25
N GLN A 25 16.11 3.39 4.01
CA GLN A 25 17.08 2.35 3.62
C GLN A 25 16.45 0.96 3.58
N GLU A 26 15.54 0.66 4.50
CA GLU A 26 14.82 -0.60 4.61
C GLU A 26 13.94 -0.88 3.39
N ASP A 27 13.33 0.14 2.82
CA ASP A 27 12.57 0.00 1.58
C ASP A 27 13.46 -0.50 0.44
N TRP A 28 14.66 0.06 0.32
CA TRP A 28 15.63 -0.39 -0.70
C TRP A 28 16.10 -1.82 -0.47
N LEU A 29 16.23 -2.27 0.78
CA LEU A 29 16.56 -3.65 1.11
C LEU A 29 15.42 -4.59 0.71
N PHE A 30 14.18 -4.22 1.02
CA PHE A 30 12.97 -4.94 0.64
C PHE A 30 12.84 -5.05 -0.90
N PHE A 31 12.99 -3.94 -1.63
CA PHE A 31 12.94 -3.94 -3.10
C PHE A 31 14.04 -4.83 -3.71
N ASN A 32 15.24 -4.80 -3.14
CA ASN A 32 16.34 -5.63 -3.63
C ASN A 32 16.08 -7.13 -3.45
N GLU A 33 15.44 -7.52 -2.36
CA GLU A 33 15.04 -8.91 -2.12
C GLU A 33 13.93 -9.34 -3.10
N ILE A 34 12.90 -8.53 -3.29
CA ILE A 34 11.85 -8.80 -4.30
C ILE A 34 12.47 -8.95 -5.70
N ILE A 35 13.39 -8.06 -6.08
CA ILE A 35 14.05 -8.13 -7.40
C ILE A 35 14.84 -9.43 -7.56
N LYS A 36 15.52 -9.90 -6.52
CA LYS A 36 16.26 -11.18 -6.55
C LYS A 36 15.33 -12.37 -6.75
N ASP A 37 14.17 -12.35 -6.08
CA ASP A 37 13.28 -13.52 -6.02
C ASP A 37 12.28 -13.57 -7.19
N THR A 38 12.05 -12.43 -7.88
CA THR A 38 11.08 -12.34 -8.97
C THR A 38 11.68 -11.98 -10.34
N ASN A 39 12.90 -11.46 -10.36
CA ASN A 39 13.50 -10.80 -11.53
C ASN A 39 12.66 -9.65 -12.12
N ALA A 40 11.70 -9.10 -11.36
CA ALA A 40 10.86 -7.99 -11.79
C ALA A 40 11.62 -6.65 -11.81
N THR A 41 11.11 -5.71 -12.59
CA THR A 41 11.52 -4.30 -12.49
C THR A 41 10.61 -3.59 -11.52
N ILE A 42 11.16 -2.90 -10.52
CA ILE A 42 10.39 -2.06 -9.61
C ILE A 42 10.59 -0.60 -10.02
N ILE A 43 9.49 0.13 -10.13
CA ILE A 43 9.43 1.58 -10.34
C ILE A 43 8.88 2.18 -9.05
N VAL A 44 9.66 3.02 -8.39
CA VAL A 44 9.28 3.71 -7.16
C VAL A 44 9.30 5.21 -7.46
N PRO A 45 8.14 5.87 -7.59
CA PRO A 45 8.10 7.31 -7.76
C PRO A 45 8.40 8.01 -6.44
N ASP A 46 9.21 9.06 -6.51
CA ASP A 46 9.39 10.03 -5.43
C ASP A 46 8.23 11.04 -5.52
N TYR A 47 7.05 10.60 -5.03
CA TYR A 47 5.83 11.39 -5.15
C TYR A 47 5.80 12.57 -4.15
N PRO A 48 5.12 13.69 -4.49
CA PRO A 48 5.05 14.87 -3.64
C PRO A 48 4.50 14.58 -2.24
N LEU A 49 5.21 15.04 -1.20
CA LEU A 49 4.91 14.78 0.21
C LEU A 49 4.33 16.01 0.93
N ALA A 50 3.43 15.76 1.87
CA ALA A 50 2.95 16.76 2.80
C ALA A 50 4.05 17.16 3.82
N PRO A 51 4.06 18.38 4.36
CA PRO A 51 3.03 19.43 4.20
C PRO A 51 3.24 20.35 2.98
N GLN A 52 4.35 20.21 2.24
CA GLN A 52 4.64 21.09 1.08
C GLN A 52 3.66 20.85 -0.06
N TYR A 53 3.22 19.63 -0.20
CA TYR A 53 2.28 19.15 -1.21
C TYR A 53 1.10 18.46 -0.54
N ASN A 54 0.08 18.10 -1.30
CA ASN A 54 -1.11 17.42 -0.83
C ASN A 54 -1.50 16.27 -1.77
N TYR A 55 -2.61 15.59 -1.49
CA TYR A 55 -3.06 14.44 -2.28
C TYR A 55 -3.27 14.75 -3.77
N GLU A 56 -3.72 15.97 -4.13
CA GLU A 56 -3.93 16.37 -5.52
C GLU A 56 -2.59 16.39 -6.28
N ASP A 57 -1.54 16.92 -5.65
CA ASP A 57 -0.18 16.97 -6.23
C ASP A 57 0.37 15.56 -6.43
N ALA A 58 0.17 14.67 -5.45
CA ALA A 58 0.60 13.28 -5.54
C ALA A 58 -0.11 12.55 -6.70
N PHE A 59 -1.42 12.69 -6.84
CA PHE A 59 -2.18 12.07 -7.93
C PHE A 59 -1.87 12.68 -9.30
N ASN A 60 -1.58 13.98 -9.37
CA ASN A 60 -1.13 14.63 -10.60
C ASN A 60 0.22 14.08 -11.12
N MET A 61 1.01 13.42 -10.27
CA MET A 61 2.22 12.70 -10.67
C MET A 61 1.96 11.23 -10.94
N VAL A 62 1.28 10.54 -10.02
CA VAL A 62 1.20 9.06 -10.02
C VAL A 62 0.28 8.53 -11.13
N LEU A 63 -0.85 9.19 -11.41
CA LEU A 63 -1.77 8.74 -12.46
C LEU A 63 -1.15 8.86 -13.86
N PRO A 64 -0.55 9.99 -14.29
CA PRO A 64 0.14 10.06 -15.58
C PRO A 64 1.34 9.11 -15.69
N LEU A 65 2.03 8.83 -14.56
CA LEU A 65 3.10 7.84 -14.54
C LEU A 65 2.55 6.43 -14.84
N TYR A 66 1.43 6.06 -14.22
CA TYR A 66 0.75 4.78 -14.46
C TYR A 66 0.38 4.62 -15.94
N GLU A 67 -0.25 5.63 -16.55
CA GLU A 67 -0.60 5.63 -17.97
C GLU A 67 0.64 5.46 -18.86
N LYS A 68 1.72 6.19 -18.56
CA LYS A 68 2.98 6.09 -19.29
C LYS A 68 3.66 4.72 -19.17
N ILE A 69 3.49 4.03 -18.05
CA ILE A 69 3.96 2.65 -17.89
C ILE A 69 3.17 1.71 -18.81
N LEU A 70 1.84 1.87 -18.89
CA LEU A 70 0.99 1.06 -19.77
C LEU A 70 1.29 1.22 -21.26
N GLU A 71 1.90 2.33 -21.70
CA GLU A 71 2.39 2.46 -23.08
C GLU A 71 3.51 1.47 -23.43
N LYS A 72 4.24 0.97 -22.42
CA LYS A 72 5.46 0.15 -22.59
C LYS A 72 5.35 -1.24 -21.98
N VAL A 73 4.43 -1.43 -21.07
CA VAL A 73 4.24 -2.65 -20.29
C VAL A 73 2.85 -3.18 -20.55
N LYS A 74 2.74 -4.44 -20.93
CA LYS A 74 1.43 -5.08 -21.07
C LYS A 74 0.75 -5.20 -19.72
N GLN A 75 -0.55 -5.04 -19.70
CA GLN A 75 -1.38 -5.06 -18.50
C GLN A 75 -1.14 -6.32 -17.64
N GLU A 76 -1.04 -7.50 -18.26
CA GLU A 76 -0.80 -8.76 -17.56
C GLU A 76 0.54 -8.82 -16.81
N ASN A 77 1.47 -7.92 -17.11
CA ASN A 77 2.78 -7.80 -16.47
C ASN A 77 2.90 -6.64 -15.49
N LEU A 78 1.88 -5.78 -15.37
CA LEU A 78 1.91 -4.62 -14.48
C LEU A 78 1.22 -4.94 -13.16
N ILE A 79 1.98 -4.83 -12.07
CA ILE A 79 1.49 -4.97 -10.69
C ILE A 79 1.58 -3.58 -10.04
N LEU A 80 0.50 -3.16 -9.38
CA LEU A 80 0.50 -2.01 -8.48
C LEU A 80 0.70 -2.52 -7.05
N MET A 81 1.62 -1.93 -6.31
CA MET A 81 1.93 -2.36 -4.95
C MET A 81 2.26 -1.17 -4.07
N GLY A 82 2.00 -1.27 -2.78
CA GLY A 82 2.43 -0.28 -1.81
C GLY A 82 2.28 -0.78 -0.38
N ASP A 83 2.84 -0.01 0.55
CA ASP A 83 2.73 -0.24 1.97
C ASP A 83 2.18 0.98 2.71
N SER A 84 1.49 0.77 3.82
CA SER A 84 1.00 1.84 4.69
C SER A 84 0.20 2.93 3.92
N ALA A 85 0.65 4.17 3.95
CA ALA A 85 0.12 5.29 3.16
C ALA A 85 0.16 5.01 1.65
N GLY A 86 1.26 4.44 1.15
CA GLY A 86 1.39 4.07 -0.25
C GLY A 86 0.42 2.96 -0.67
N ALA A 87 0.08 2.04 0.24
CA ALA A 87 -0.97 1.04 0.00
C ALA A 87 -2.36 1.70 -0.05
N GLY A 88 -2.64 2.67 0.82
CA GLY A 88 -3.85 3.50 0.74
C GLY A 88 -3.94 4.22 -0.60
N MET A 89 -2.85 4.90 -1.02
CA MET A 89 -2.77 5.57 -2.32
C MET A 89 -2.93 4.58 -3.49
N SER A 90 -2.41 3.35 -3.39
CA SER A 90 -2.57 2.31 -4.41
C SER A 90 -4.04 1.90 -4.58
N LEU A 91 -4.79 1.76 -3.49
CA LEU A 91 -6.22 1.46 -3.57
C LEU A 91 -7.00 2.66 -4.15
N SER A 92 -6.69 3.88 -3.75
CA SER A 92 -7.27 5.10 -4.35
C SER A 92 -6.95 5.21 -5.85
N LEU A 93 -5.71 4.88 -6.24
CA LEU A 93 -5.29 4.93 -7.65
C LEU A 93 -6.06 3.92 -8.50
N VAL A 94 -6.22 2.68 -8.04
CA VAL A 94 -6.97 1.67 -8.81
C VAL A 94 -8.46 2.02 -8.91
N GLN A 95 -9.05 2.67 -7.89
CA GLN A 95 -10.41 3.23 -7.97
C GLN A 95 -10.49 4.33 -9.03
N LYS A 96 -9.54 5.25 -9.04
CA LYS A 96 -9.46 6.32 -10.05
C LYS A 96 -9.28 5.76 -11.46
N ILE A 97 -8.44 4.75 -11.63
CA ILE A 97 -8.25 4.02 -12.88
C ILE A 97 -9.58 3.40 -13.37
N ALA A 98 -10.33 2.77 -12.46
CA ALA A 98 -11.62 2.18 -12.78
C ALA A 98 -12.68 3.25 -13.15
N GLU A 99 -12.75 4.35 -12.40
CA GLU A 99 -13.63 5.49 -12.68
C GLU A 99 -13.36 6.11 -14.05
N ASP A 100 -12.08 6.30 -14.40
CA ASP A 100 -11.64 6.85 -15.68
C ASP A 100 -11.70 5.82 -16.82
N LYS A 101 -12.13 4.58 -16.54
CA LYS A 101 -12.21 3.47 -17.50
C LYS A 101 -10.86 3.14 -18.16
N LEU A 102 -9.79 3.37 -17.44
CA LEU A 102 -8.44 2.96 -17.83
C LEU A 102 -8.24 1.46 -17.55
N VAL A 103 -7.21 0.90 -18.16
CA VAL A 103 -6.85 -0.50 -17.95
C VAL A 103 -6.29 -0.68 -16.54
N GLN A 104 -6.93 -1.53 -15.71
CA GLN A 104 -6.47 -1.84 -14.36
C GLN A 104 -5.17 -2.68 -14.41
N PRO A 105 -4.31 -2.65 -13.35
CA PRO A 105 -3.16 -3.53 -13.25
C PRO A 105 -3.59 -5.01 -13.19
N SER A 106 -2.69 -5.92 -13.48
CA SER A 106 -2.97 -7.36 -13.37
C SER A 106 -3.28 -7.77 -11.94
N LYS A 107 -2.66 -7.10 -10.98
CA LYS A 107 -2.83 -7.31 -9.54
C LYS A 107 -2.53 -6.02 -8.78
N THR A 108 -3.23 -5.80 -7.66
CA THR A 108 -2.90 -4.74 -6.69
C THR A 108 -2.59 -5.38 -5.35
N ILE A 109 -1.41 -5.09 -4.79
CA ILE A 109 -0.94 -5.66 -3.52
C ILE A 109 -0.79 -4.55 -2.49
N LEU A 110 -1.48 -4.70 -1.37
CA LEU A 110 -1.55 -3.72 -0.29
C LEU A 110 -0.96 -4.31 0.99
N ILE A 111 0.13 -3.73 1.51
CA ILE A 111 0.74 -4.13 2.77
C ILE A 111 0.36 -3.12 3.84
N SER A 112 -0.26 -3.57 4.93
CA SER A 112 -0.69 -2.72 6.06
C SER A 112 -1.38 -1.42 5.61
N PRO A 113 -2.41 -1.45 4.74
CA PRO A 113 -2.89 -0.26 4.04
C PRO A 113 -3.59 0.74 4.97
N TRP A 114 -3.24 2.04 4.83
CA TRP A 114 -3.94 3.14 5.49
C TRP A 114 -5.13 3.59 4.64
N LEU A 115 -6.31 3.06 4.95
CA LEU A 115 -7.53 3.19 4.15
C LEU A 115 -8.46 4.32 4.59
N ASP A 116 -8.28 4.83 5.82
CA ASP A 116 -9.10 5.91 6.41
C ASP A 116 -8.22 6.85 7.23
N VAL A 117 -7.94 8.03 6.67
CA VAL A 117 -7.11 9.02 7.38
C VAL A 117 -7.87 9.74 8.51
N THR A 118 -9.20 9.60 8.58
CA THR A 118 -9.99 10.17 9.69
C THR A 118 -9.69 9.46 11.00
N MET A 119 -9.20 8.21 10.95
CA MET A 119 -8.98 7.34 12.10
C MET A 119 -10.22 7.21 12.99
N SER A 120 -11.41 7.24 12.38
CA SER A 120 -12.70 7.35 13.10
C SER A 120 -13.24 6.02 13.62
N ASN A 121 -12.72 4.87 13.12
CA ASN A 121 -13.15 3.56 13.60
C ASN A 121 -12.80 3.37 15.08
N LYS A 122 -13.82 3.03 15.89
CA LYS A 122 -13.70 2.89 17.35
C LYS A 122 -12.84 1.69 17.77
N GLU A 123 -12.76 0.66 16.95
CA GLU A 123 -11.96 -0.54 17.24
C GLU A 123 -10.46 -0.23 17.25
N ILE A 124 -10.03 0.84 16.59
CA ILE A 124 -8.65 1.33 16.65
C ILE A 124 -8.21 1.61 18.09
N ASP A 125 -9.11 2.07 18.98
CA ASP A 125 -8.76 2.38 20.37
C ASP A 125 -8.34 1.12 21.17
N GLU A 126 -8.85 -0.06 20.80
CA GLU A 126 -8.44 -1.33 21.39
C GLU A 126 -7.13 -1.84 20.78
N VAL A 127 -6.96 -1.70 19.46
CA VAL A 127 -5.72 -2.09 18.79
C VAL A 127 -4.55 -1.20 19.21
N GLN A 128 -4.78 0.11 19.41
CA GLN A 128 -3.77 1.06 19.85
C GLN A 128 -3.05 0.63 21.16
N LYS A 129 -3.71 -0.14 22.02
CA LYS A 129 -3.10 -0.61 23.28
C LYS A 129 -1.95 -1.62 23.05
N ARG A 130 -1.89 -2.23 21.89
CA ARG A 130 -0.88 -3.24 21.51
C ARG A 130 -0.09 -2.88 20.25
N ASP A 131 -0.49 -1.85 19.52
CA ASP A 131 0.30 -1.30 18.42
C ASP A 131 1.53 -0.58 18.97
N THR A 132 2.70 -1.04 18.57
CA THR A 132 3.99 -0.50 19.03
C THR A 132 4.62 0.48 18.03
N LYS A 133 3.98 0.69 16.88
CA LYS A 133 4.52 1.48 15.77
C LYS A 133 3.73 2.76 15.53
N LEU A 134 2.41 2.67 15.51
CA LEU A 134 1.55 3.76 15.09
C LEU A 134 0.84 4.44 16.28
N ASN A 135 0.58 5.72 16.13
CA ASN A 135 -0.24 6.48 17.06
C ASN A 135 -1.44 7.09 16.33
N LYS A 136 -2.65 6.70 16.72
CA LYS A 136 -3.92 7.14 16.13
C LYS A 136 -4.03 8.66 15.99
N ASN A 137 -3.65 9.41 17.06
CA ASN A 137 -3.80 10.87 17.06
C ASN A 137 -2.79 11.55 16.11
N ILE A 138 -1.57 11.01 16.03
CA ILE A 138 -0.56 11.50 15.08
C ILE A 138 -1.02 11.24 13.66
N LEU A 139 -1.47 10.03 13.36
CA LEU A 139 -1.99 9.68 12.02
C LEU A 139 -3.15 10.59 11.62
N LYS A 140 -4.12 10.84 12.51
CA LYS A 140 -5.22 11.75 12.23
C LYS A 140 -4.75 13.15 11.83
N ILE A 141 -3.76 13.71 12.55
CA ILE A 141 -3.20 15.04 12.24
C ILE A 141 -2.52 15.01 10.86
N VAL A 142 -1.68 14.02 10.63
CA VAL A 142 -0.94 13.88 9.35
C VAL A 142 -1.92 13.67 8.19
N GLY A 143 -2.97 12.88 8.39
CA GLY A 143 -4.03 12.67 7.41
C GLY A 143 -4.74 13.97 7.00
N ILE A 144 -5.05 14.86 7.96
CA ILE A 144 -5.63 16.18 7.66
C ILE A 144 -4.65 17.05 6.86
N VAL A 145 -3.35 16.98 7.19
CA VAL A 145 -2.32 17.74 6.46
C VAL A 145 -2.22 17.27 5.01
N TYR A 146 -2.21 15.94 4.76
CA TYR A 146 -2.22 15.38 3.41
C TYR A 146 -3.51 15.70 2.66
N ALA A 147 -4.65 15.64 3.33
CA ALA A 147 -5.97 16.00 2.78
C ALA A 147 -6.11 17.51 2.49
N LYS A 148 -5.20 18.37 3.02
CA LYS A 148 -5.23 19.84 2.94
C LYS A 148 -6.30 20.48 3.83
N THR A 149 -7.48 19.86 3.98
CA THR A 149 -8.56 20.29 4.88
C THR A 149 -9.21 19.08 5.56
N GLU A 150 -9.90 19.30 6.68
CA GLU A 150 -10.61 18.23 7.37
C GLU A 150 -11.76 17.66 6.52
N GLU A 151 -12.43 18.48 5.71
CA GLU A 151 -13.50 18.05 4.82
C GLU A 151 -13.02 17.05 3.77
N ASN A 152 -11.79 17.20 3.29
CA ASN A 152 -11.22 16.30 2.28
C ASN A 152 -10.77 14.95 2.85
N THR A 153 -10.76 14.76 4.17
CA THR A 153 -10.31 13.49 4.77
C THR A 153 -11.17 12.30 4.35
N THR A 154 -12.42 12.52 3.96
CA THR A 154 -13.33 11.50 3.43
C THR A 154 -13.37 11.43 1.89
N ASN A 155 -12.55 12.22 1.20
CA ASN A 155 -12.35 12.07 -0.24
C ASN A 155 -11.68 10.71 -0.51
N TYR A 156 -12.19 9.93 -1.47
CA TYR A 156 -11.66 8.58 -1.75
C TYR A 156 -10.19 8.59 -2.24
N LEU A 157 -9.70 9.68 -2.79
CA LEU A 157 -8.28 9.84 -3.13
C LEU A 157 -7.38 9.96 -1.88
N VAL A 158 -7.98 10.31 -0.74
CA VAL A 158 -7.30 10.42 0.57
C VAL A 158 -7.58 9.20 1.44
N SER A 159 -8.86 8.79 1.51
CA SER A 159 -9.34 7.66 2.29
C SER A 159 -10.13 6.71 1.38
N PRO A 160 -9.46 5.73 0.75
CA PRO A 160 -10.06 4.88 -0.27
C PRO A 160 -11.24 4.03 0.20
N ILE A 161 -11.40 3.84 1.50
CA ILE A 161 -12.56 3.12 2.05
C ILE A 161 -13.91 3.80 1.73
N TYR A 162 -13.91 5.11 1.46
CA TYR A 162 -15.10 5.87 1.08
C TYR A 162 -15.37 5.89 -0.43
N GLY A 163 -14.53 5.23 -1.22
CA GLY A 163 -14.69 5.15 -2.68
C GLY A 163 -15.51 3.95 -3.14
N LYS A 164 -15.54 3.74 -4.44
CA LYS A 164 -16.23 2.59 -5.06
C LYS A 164 -15.30 1.40 -5.14
N LEU A 165 -15.71 0.27 -4.60
CA LEU A 165 -14.91 -0.94 -4.50
C LEU A 165 -15.40 -2.07 -5.43
N GLU A 166 -16.63 -2.00 -5.92
CA GLU A 166 -17.33 -3.11 -6.58
C GLU A 166 -16.67 -3.57 -7.90
N ASP A 167 -16.01 -2.64 -8.61
CA ASP A 167 -15.36 -2.92 -9.90
C ASP A 167 -13.87 -3.27 -9.79
N LEU A 168 -13.35 -3.34 -8.57
CA LEU A 168 -11.94 -3.64 -8.33
C LEU A 168 -11.69 -5.15 -8.34
N LYS A 169 -10.59 -5.56 -8.98
CA LYS A 169 -10.25 -6.97 -9.17
C LYS A 169 -8.81 -7.24 -8.76
N ASN A 170 -8.57 -8.49 -8.34
CA ASN A 170 -7.24 -8.97 -8.03
C ASN A 170 -6.53 -8.13 -6.96
N ILE A 171 -7.27 -7.72 -5.92
CA ILE A 171 -6.70 -7.05 -4.76
C ILE A 171 -6.21 -8.11 -3.76
N VAL A 172 -4.94 -8.00 -3.35
CA VAL A 172 -4.35 -8.84 -2.31
C VAL A 172 -3.89 -7.94 -1.18
N VAL A 173 -4.38 -8.19 0.02
CA VAL A 173 -4.06 -7.40 1.21
C VAL A 173 -3.29 -8.23 2.21
N TYR A 174 -2.30 -7.63 2.84
CA TYR A 174 -1.57 -8.15 3.99
C TYR A 174 -1.82 -7.22 5.18
N THR A 175 -2.31 -7.75 6.29
CA THR A 175 -2.63 -6.97 7.50
C THR A 175 -2.29 -7.74 8.76
N GLY A 176 -1.98 -7.04 9.84
CA GLY A 176 -1.62 -7.61 11.13
C GLY A 176 -2.61 -7.23 12.22
N THR A 177 -2.95 -8.16 13.13
CA THR A 177 -3.93 -7.90 14.20
C THR A 177 -3.45 -6.91 15.27
N ASN A 178 -2.14 -6.58 15.31
CA ASN A 178 -1.56 -5.56 16.19
C ASN A 178 -1.23 -4.25 15.44
N ASP A 179 -1.88 -4.00 14.30
CA ASP A 179 -1.75 -2.81 13.50
C ASP A 179 -3.02 -1.94 13.63
N ASN A 180 -2.88 -0.67 13.98
CA ASN A 180 -3.99 0.30 14.08
C ASN A 180 -4.83 0.43 12.81
N LEU A 181 -4.28 0.05 11.67
CA LEU A 181 -4.94 0.13 10.37
C LEU A 181 -5.81 -1.11 10.07
N ASN A 182 -5.58 -2.21 10.80
CA ASN A 182 -6.30 -3.48 10.62
C ASN A 182 -7.84 -3.35 10.74
N PRO A 183 -8.44 -2.61 11.69
CA PRO A 183 -9.90 -2.54 11.82
C PRO A 183 -10.62 -1.99 10.57
N VAL A 184 -9.94 -1.18 9.76
CA VAL A 184 -10.52 -0.67 8.51
C VAL A 184 -10.36 -1.69 7.38
N VAL A 185 -9.33 -2.53 7.42
CA VAL A 185 -9.17 -3.67 6.49
C VAL A 185 -10.30 -4.69 6.67
N GLN A 186 -10.76 -4.90 7.89
CA GLN A 186 -11.92 -5.78 8.16
C GLN A 186 -13.21 -5.27 7.51
N ILE A 187 -13.37 -3.94 7.38
CA ILE A 187 -14.49 -3.35 6.62
C ILE A 187 -14.28 -3.58 5.12
N LEU A 188 -13.06 -3.35 4.63
CA LEU A 188 -12.71 -3.58 3.23
C LEU A 188 -12.97 -5.04 2.80
N GLU A 189 -12.69 -6.02 3.67
CA GLU A 189 -12.94 -7.43 3.40
C GLU A 189 -14.41 -7.74 3.10
N GLN A 190 -15.33 -7.05 3.77
CA GLN A 190 -16.76 -7.23 3.57
C GLN A 190 -17.27 -6.65 2.24
N GLU A 191 -16.57 -5.67 1.70
CA GLU A 191 -16.94 -4.92 0.50
C GLU A 191 -16.26 -5.45 -0.78
N LEU A 192 -15.16 -6.21 -0.64
CA LEU A 192 -14.37 -6.74 -1.75
C LEU A 192 -14.64 -8.23 -1.98
N ASP A 193 -15.67 -8.56 -2.76
CA ASP A 193 -15.93 -9.95 -3.14
C ASP A 193 -14.86 -10.51 -4.10
N GLY A 194 -14.42 -11.74 -3.82
CA GLY A 194 -13.43 -12.46 -4.66
C GLY A 194 -11.98 -11.95 -4.55
N ASN A 195 -11.68 -11.03 -3.64
CA ASN A 195 -10.34 -10.55 -3.35
C ASN A 195 -9.71 -11.32 -2.16
N LYS A 196 -8.43 -11.14 -1.92
CA LYS A 196 -7.66 -11.95 -0.97
C LYS A 196 -7.13 -11.11 0.18
N ILE A 197 -7.64 -11.34 1.38
CA ILE A 197 -7.13 -10.73 2.61
C ILE A 197 -6.30 -11.77 3.37
N ASN A 198 -5.04 -11.46 3.63
CA ASN A 198 -4.13 -12.25 4.42
C ASN A 198 -3.90 -11.56 5.77
N GLU A 199 -4.65 -11.97 6.78
CA GLU A 199 -4.48 -11.47 8.14
C GLU A 199 -3.49 -12.35 8.92
N TYR A 200 -2.57 -11.71 9.65
CA TYR A 200 -1.54 -12.36 10.45
C TYR A 200 -1.70 -12.00 11.93
N GLU A 201 -2.00 -13.02 12.75
CA GLU A 201 -2.16 -12.89 14.20
C GLU A 201 -0.88 -12.38 14.86
N GLY A 202 -0.98 -11.31 15.64
CA GLY A 202 0.14 -10.71 16.35
C GLY A 202 1.08 -9.87 15.49
N ALA A 203 0.91 -9.82 14.17
CA ALA A 203 1.72 -8.98 13.30
C ALA A 203 1.44 -7.50 13.57
N ILE A 204 2.51 -6.71 13.56
CA ILE A 204 2.50 -5.26 13.74
C ILE A 204 2.42 -4.56 12.38
N HIS A 205 2.31 -3.23 12.39
CA HIS A 205 2.36 -2.43 11.17
C HIS A 205 3.63 -2.72 10.35
N ASN A 206 3.48 -2.97 9.04
CA ASN A 206 4.55 -3.22 8.07
C ASN A 206 5.55 -4.34 8.47
N TRP A 207 5.13 -5.35 9.24
CA TRP A 207 6.03 -6.39 9.76
C TRP A 207 6.87 -7.11 8.67
N ILE A 208 6.40 -7.14 7.43
CA ILE A 208 7.13 -7.71 6.30
C ILE A 208 8.38 -6.88 5.98
N LEU A 209 8.29 -5.55 6.14
CA LEU A 209 9.39 -4.61 5.94
C LEU A 209 10.24 -4.45 7.21
N GLU A 210 9.61 -4.51 8.38
CA GLU A 210 10.27 -4.32 9.68
C GLU A 210 11.39 -5.32 9.96
N LYS A 211 11.43 -6.47 9.29
CA LYS A 211 12.55 -7.41 9.38
C LYS A 211 13.90 -6.81 8.94
N TYR A 212 13.89 -5.72 8.18
CA TYR A 212 15.10 -5.01 7.75
C TYR A 212 15.51 -3.89 8.70
N VAL A 213 14.60 -3.48 9.60
CA VAL A 213 14.81 -2.43 10.60
C VAL A 213 15.34 -3.03 11.90
N ASP A 214 14.73 -4.11 12.38
CA ASP A 214 15.01 -4.72 13.68
C ASP A 214 14.94 -6.25 13.54
N GLU A 215 16.07 -6.91 13.88
CA GLU A 215 16.25 -8.36 13.78
C GLU A 215 15.17 -9.17 14.51
N LYS A 216 14.56 -8.62 15.57
CA LYS A 216 13.45 -9.27 16.29
C LYS A 216 12.22 -9.54 15.42
N TYR A 217 12.04 -8.76 14.34
CA TYR A 217 10.97 -8.94 13.36
C TYR A 217 11.36 -9.84 12.18
N ASN A 218 12.62 -10.26 12.10
CA ASN A 218 13.05 -11.32 11.17
C ASN A 218 12.74 -12.68 11.77
N ASN A 219 11.47 -13.04 11.78
CA ASN A 219 10.93 -14.24 12.42
C ASN A 219 10.06 -15.04 11.45
N GLU A 220 9.54 -16.19 11.91
CA GLU A 220 8.71 -17.08 11.09
C GLU A 220 7.48 -16.37 10.51
N LEU A 221 6.89 -15.40 11.23
CA LEU A 221 5.70 -14.68 10.80
C LEU A 221 6.00 -13.79 9.59
N SER A 222 7.06 -13.00 9.63
CA SER A 222 7.47 -12.15 8.51
C SER A 222 7.97 -12.96 7.32
N GLN A 223 8.69 -14.06 7.59
CA GLN A 223 9.16 -14.98 6.57
C GLN A 223 7.99 -15.60 5.79
N LYS A 224 7.01 -16.15 6.48
CA LYS A 224 5.81 -16.75 5.87
C LYS A 224 5.02 -15.73 5.05
N ALA A 225 4.86 -14.51 5.55
CA ALA A 225 4.18 -13.44 4.82
C ALA A 225 4.95 -13.03 3.56
N TYR A 226 6.27 -12.94 3.65
CA TYR A 226 7.13 -12.64 2.50
C TYR A 226 7.09 -13.76 1.44
N GLU A 227 7.17 -15.03 1.84
CA GLU A 227 7.04 -16.17 0.92
C GLU A 227 5.70 -16.16 0.18
N ASN A 228 4.61 -15.85 0.89
CA ASN A 228 3.29 -15.69 0.28
C ASN A 228 3.27 -14.50 -0.69
N LEU A 229 3.87 -13.38 -0.33
CA LEU A 229 4.01 -12.20 -1.20
C LEU A 229 4.76 -12.56 -2.50
N ILE A 230 5.89 -13.27 -2.41
CA ILE A 230 6.65 -13.72 -3.58
C ILE A 230 5.84 -14.69 -4.46
N TYR A 231 5.04 -15.56 -3.83
CA TYR A 231 4.10 -16.41 -4.57
C TYR A 231 3.09 -15.56 -5.36
N GLU A 232 2.49 -14.54 -4.74
CA GLU A 232 1.53 -13.64 -5.39
C GLU A 232 2.17 -12.81 -6.52
N LEU A 233 3.43 -12.40 -6.35
CA LEU A 233 4.17 -11.66 -7.37
C LEU A 233 4.56 -12.52 -8.56
N ASN A 234 4.71 -13.83 -8.38
CA ASN A 234 5.13 -14.75 -9.45
C ASN A 234 3.95 -15.35 -10.23
N ASN A 235 2.74 -15.34 -9.69
CA ASN A 235 1.53 -15.87 -10.30
C ASN A 235 0.54 -14.78 -10.70
#